data_027870395f745bd8b6a7659d003c47f0
#
_entry.id   027870395f745bd8b6a7659d003c47f0
#
_cell.length_a   1.000
_cell.length_b   1.000
_cell.length_c   1.000
_cell.angle_alpha   90.00
_cell.angle_beta   90.00
_cell.angle_gamma   90.00
#
_symmetry.space_group_name_H-M   'P 1'
#
loop_
_entity.id
_entity.type
_entity.pdbx_description
1 polymer ?
#
loop_
_entity_poly.entity_id
_entity_poly.type
_entity_poly.pdbx_seq_one_letter_code
_entity_poly.pdbx_strand_id
1 'polypeptide(L)'
;MPVMPVMPVMPAQPRASFRHRLEHFVVVSVIAFVRLLPMRAVLALGSLVGRAFYLSDRPHRLLAIRNLRAAFPSRTEAECRAVSRETFSHFGRLLVVLLKFSTMRPADMLACVEFEGEERVVHAHAQGRGVLLFTGHFGFWEINALVHALTIEPMSVLARPLDNPLLHDLLESVRRSTGNSVIYRRGAIRRVLRALEANHAVAFLIDQHMQPTDAVNVEFFNRPAATTSALAALALRTGAPVVPVFALPLPGGRFRMVYEHAVEPPGAGDEDAIREFTQRCTDVLEMYVRRYPELWLWMHRRWRDVPDGETVRGMFPAATGEQHITDEDEQGRGGAQ
;
A
#
# COMPACT_ATOMS: atom_id res chain seq x y z
N MET A 1 -29.32 3.21 -31.81
CA MET A 1 -29.62 3.77 -30.49
C MET A 1 -28.54 3.28 -29.55
N PRO A 2 -27.74 4.15 -28.93
CA PRO A 2 -26.73 3.74 -27.97
C PRO A 2 -27.44 3.27 -26.68
N VAL A 3 -27.17 2.03 -26.27
CA VAL A 3 -27.66 1.46 -25.00
C VAL A 3 -26.92 2.20 -23.88
N MET A 4 -27.66 2.99 -23.11
CA MET A 4 -27.12 3.63 -21.91
C MET A 4 -26.62 2.56 -20.92
N PRO A 5 -25.40 2.69 -20.37
CA PRO A 5 -24.93 1.75 -19.36
C PRO A 5 -25.81 1.83 -18.12
N VAL A 6 -26.37 0.70 -17.72
CA VAL A 6 -27.13 0.54 -16.49
C VAL A 6 -26.17 0.84 -15.32
N MET A 7 -26.35 1.98 -14.67
CA MET A 7 -25.61 2.32 -13.46
C MET A 7 -25.89 1.25 -12.39
N PRO A 8 -24.85 0.67 -11.77
CA PRO A 8 -25.05 -0.28 -10.69
C PRO A 8 -25.76 0.42 -9.52
N VAL A 9 -26.91 -0.11 -9.10
CA VAL A 9 -27.64 0.32 -7.91
C VAL A 9 -26.69 0.15 -6.72
N MET A 10 -26.18 1.26 -6.19
CA MET A 10 -25.42 1.28 -4.96
C MET A 10 -26.33 0.82 -3.82
N PRO A 11 -25.89 -0.08 -2.92
CA PRO A 11 -26.66 -0.39 -1.73
C PRO A 11 -26.93 0.89 -0.94
N ALA A 12 -28.17 1.07 -0.47
CA ALA A 12 -28.57 2.25 0.29
C ALA A 12 -27.57 2.49 1.44
N GLN A 13 -26.92 3.65 1.42
CA GLN A 13 -25.98 4.01 2.48
C GLN A 13 -26.74 4.18 3.81
N PRO A 14 -26.18 3.73 4.94
CA PRO A 14 -26.80 3.95 6.23
C PRO A 14 -27.00 5.46 6.46
N ARG A 15 -28.15 5.84 7.00
CA ARG A 15 -28.46 7.25 7.28
C ARG A 15 -27.40 7.84 8.19
N ALA A 16 -26.83 9.00 7.81
CA ALA A 16 -25.82 9.69 8.60
C ALA A 16 -26.35 10.07 9.98
N SER A 17 -25.68 9.61 11.04
CA SER A 17 -26.00 9.95 12.43
C SER A 17 -25.61 11.40 12.75
N PHE A 18 -26.07 11.92 13.89
CA PHE A 18 -25.65 13.25 14.37
C PHE A 18 -24.10 13.31 14.53
N ARG A 19 -23.47 12.27 15.06
CA ARG A 19 -22.01 12.14 15.17
C ARG A 19 -21.35 12.25 13.79
N HIS A 20 -21.85 11.56 12.77
CA HIS A 20 -21.32 11.62 11.41
C HIS A 20 -21.39 13.04 10.82
N ARG A 21 -22.47 13.77 11.08
CA ARG A 21 -22.63 15.17 10.64
C ARG A 21 -21.64 16.10 11.35
N LEU A 22 -21.44 15.90 12.66
CA LEU A 22 -20.48 16.69 13.44
C LEU A 22 -19.05 16.45 12.95
N GLU A 23 -18.65 15.19 12.77
CA GLU A 23 -17.34 14.81 12.23
C GLU A 23 -17.12 15.44 10.83
N HIS A 24 -18.12 15.34 9.96
CA HIS A 24 -18.07 15.94 8.62
C HIS A 24 -17.95 17.46 8.69
N PHE A 25 -18.73 18.14 9.53
CA PHE A 25 -18.66 19.59 9.71
C PHE A 25 -17.26 20.03 10.17
N VAL A 26 -16.67 19.31 11.14
CA VAL A 26 -15.31 19.58 11.62
C VAL A 26 -14.30 19.43 10.47
N VAL A 27 -14.37 18.34 9.72
CA VAL A 27 -13.43 18.10 8.61
C VAL A 27 -13.56 19.17 7.52
N VAL A 28 -14.77 19.54 7.11
CA VAL A 28 -15.00 20.60 6.12
C VAL A 28 -14.53 21.96 6.62
N SER A 29 -14.71 22.27 7.90
CA SER A 29 -14.18 23.50 8.51
C SER A 29 -12.66 23.53 8.50
N VAL A 30 -12.01 22.39 8.80
CA VAL A 30 -10.55 22.26 8.72
C VAL A 30 -10.06 22.42 7.28
N ILE A 31 -10.74 21.83 6.30
CA ILE A 31 -10.42 21.99 4.87
C ILE A 31 -10.49 23.47 4.49
N ALA A 32 -11.58 24.17 4.86
CA ALA A 32 -11.74 25.60 4.57
C ALA A 32 -10.61 26.46 5.18
N PHE A 33 -10.19 26.13 6.41
CA PHE A 33 -9.05 26.78 7.05
C PHE A 33 -7.73 26.47 6.36
N VAL A 34 -7.43 25.18 6.12
CA VAL A 34 -6.17 24.73 5.48
C VAL A 34 -6.03 25.30 4.06
N ARG A 35 -7.13 25.49 3.36
CA ARG A 35 -7.14 26.14 2.03
C ARG A 35 -6.45 27.52 2.03
N LEU A 36 -6.59 28.29 3.10
CA LEU A 36 -6.03 29.65 3.22
C LEU A 36 -4.53 29.65 3.58
N LEU A 37 -4.00 28.53 4.10
CA LEU A 37 -2.63 28.45 4.58
C LEU A 37 -1.63 28.27 3.42
N PRO A 38 -0.45 28.91 3.46
CA PRO A 38 0.65 28.55 2.59
C PRO A 38 1.19 27.15 2.92
N MET A 39 1.77 26.43 1.96
CA MET A 39 2.21 25.03 2.13
C MET A 39 3.15 24.84 3.33
N ARG A 40 4.03 25.80 3.63
CA ARG A 40 4.91 25.71 4.81
C ARG A 40 4.12 25.64 6.13
N ALA A 41 3.04 26.43 6.25
CA ALA A 41 2.15 26.39 7.43
C ALA A 41 1.35 25.08 7.49
N VAL A 42 0.91 24.56 6.35
CA VAL A 42 0.25 23.23 6.22
C VAL A 42 1.17 22.12 6.75
N LEU A 43 2.43 22.11 6.35
CA LEU A 43 3.42 21.13 6.81
C LEU A 43 3.72 21.26 8.32
N ALA A 44 3.84 22.51 8.82
CA ALA A 44 4.05 22.76 10.25
C ALA A 44 2.84 22.30 11.08
N LEU A 45 1.62 22.64 10.65
CA LEU A 45 0.38 22.16 11.28
C LEU A 45 0.29 20.65 11.27
N GLY A 46 0.57 20.00 10.14
CA GLY A 46 0.59 18.56 10.03
C GLY A 46 1.60 17.91 10.97
N SER A 47 2.82 18.46 11.07
CA SER A 47 3.82 17.99 12.01
C SER A 47 3.37 18.15 13.48
N LEU A 48 2.70 19.26 13.81
CA LEU A 48 2.15 19.49 15.15
C LEU A 48 1.07 18.46 15.49
N VAL A 49 0.13 18.24 14.56
CA VAL A 49 -0.93 17.21 14.68
C VAL A 49 -0.31 15.83 14.90
N GLY A 50 0.65 15.45 14.07
CA GLY A 50 1.35 14.16 14.21
C GLY A 50 2.07 14.01 15.56
N ARG A 51 2.74 15.05 16.03
CA ARG A 51 3.38 15.04 17.37
C ARG A 51 2.37 14.95 18.51
N ALA A 52 1.22 15.62 18.39
CA ALA A 52 0.14 15.50 19.36
C ALA A 52 -0.38 14.06 19.43
N PHE A 53 -0.58 13.39 18.29
CA PHE A 53 -0.93 11.97 18.22
C PHE A 53 0.17 11.09 18.82
N TYR A 54 1.44 11.33 18.53
CA TYR A 54 2.56 10.60 19.14
C TYR A 54 2.52 10.66 20.68
N LEU A 55 2.15 11.80 21.24
CA LEU A 55 2.07 11.97 22.70
C LEU A 55 0.83 11.31 23.30
N SER A 56 -0.33 11.43 22.66
CA SER A 56 -1.63 10.99 23.16
C SER A 56 -1.93 9.51 22.88
N ASP A 57 -1.52 8.99 21.73
CA ASP A 57 -1.82 7.61 21.27
C ASP A 57 -0.69 6.64 21.66
N ARG A 58 -0.64 6.31 22.96
CA ARG A 58 0.35 5.39 23.51
C ARG A 58 0.34 4.00 22.85
N PRO A 59 -0.81 3.34 22.58
CA PRO A 59 -0.85 2.02 21.97
C PRO A 59 -0.16 1.97 20.59
N HIS A 60 -0.50 2.89 19.67
CA HIS A 60 0.11 2.93 18.35
C HIS A 60 1.58 3.34 18.39
N ARG A 61 1.95 4.26 19.29
CA ARG A 61 3.37 4.61 19.52
C ARG A 61 4.21 3.40 19.94
N LEU A 62 3.73 2.63 20.92
CA LEU A 62 4.45 1.43 21.38
C LEU A 62 4.51 0.35 20.30
N LEU A 63 3.43 0.18 19.54
CA LEU A 63 3.41 -0.72 18.39
C LEU A 63 4.43 -0.31 17.33
N ALA A 64 4.51 0.96 16.97
CA ALA A 64 5.48 1.46 16.00
C ALA A 64 6.93 1.23 16.45
N ILE A 65 7.24 1.53 17.73
CA ILE A 65 8.57 1.28 18.30
C ILE A 65 8.92 -0.22 18.28
N ARG A 66 7.97 -1.09 18.66
CA ARG A 66 8.15 -2.55 18.62
C ARG A 66 8.44 -3.04 17.21
N ASN A 67 7.65 -2.62 16.24
CA ASN A 67 7.82 -2.98 14.84
C ASN A 67 9.19 -2.51 14.30
N LEU A 68 9.59 -1.28 14.62
CA LEU A 68 10.91 -0.74 14.25
C LEU A 68 12.07 -1.54 14.84
N ARG A 69 12.00 -1.90 16.13
CA ARG A 69 13.02 -2.74 16.77
C ARG A 69 13.14 -4.11 16.13
N ALA A 70 12.00 -4.70 15.74
CA ALA A 70 11.98 -5.99 15.08
C ALA A 70 12.52 -5.92 13.64
N ALA A 71 12.24 -4.83 12.91
CA ALA A 71 12.72 -4.63 11.54
C ALA A 71 14.19 -4.18 11.47
N PHE A 72 14.66 -3.44 12.48
CA PHE A 72 16.02 -2.89 12.55
C PHE A 72 16.71 -3.29 13.86
N PRO A 73 17.12 -4.56 14.04
CA PRO A 73 17.66 -5.06 15.30
C PRO A 73 19.00 -4.41 15.69
N SER A 74 19.73 -3.81 14.72
CA SER A 74 20.98 -3.08 14.98
C SER A 74 20.78 -1.67 15.52
N ARG A 75 19.55 -1.11 15.44
CA ARG A 75 19.25 0.23 15.94
C ARG A 75 18.99 0.21 17.45
N THR A 76 19.46 1.23 18.13
CA THR A 76 19.16 1.47 19.54
C THR A 76 17.67 1.81 19.73
N GLU A 77 17.18 1.64 20.95
CA GLU A 77 15.80 2.03 21.28
C GLU A 77 15.57 3.55 21.09
N ALA A 78 16.58 4.37 21.35
CA ALA A 78 16.50 5.82 21.14
C ALA A 78 16.31 6.18 19.67
N GLU A 79 17.04 5.53 18.77
CA GLU A 79 16.89 5.69 17.32
C GLU A 79 15.51 5.22 16.83
N CYS A 80 15.03 4.07 17.31
CA CYS A 80 13.67 3.58 16.95
C CYS A 80 12.60 4.55 17.47
N ARG A 81 12.76 5.14 18.65
CA ARG A 81 11.85 6.17 19.16
C ARG A 81 11.89 7.45 18.33
N ALA A 82 13.08 7.85 17.84
CA ALA A 82 13.24 9.01 16.98
C ALA A 82 12.53 8.80 15.63
N VAL A 83 12.74 7.66 14.96
CA VAL A 83 12.06 7.28 13.73
C VAL A 83 10.54 7.22 13.96
N SER A 84 10.07 6.58 15.03
CA SER A 84 8.64 6.53 15.36
C SER A 84 8.02 7.93 15.50
N ARG A 85 8.70 8.87 16.17
CA ARG A 85 8.23 10.26 16.31
C ARG A 85 8.12 10.96 14.95
N GLU A 86 9.10 10.75 14.09
CA GLU A 86 9.07 11.33 12.75
C GLU A 86 8.02 10.68 11.86
N THR A 87 7.77 9.37 12.01
CA THR A 87 6.65 8.68 11.37
C THR A 87 5.31 9.36 11.70
N PHE A 88 5.02 9.58 12.97
CA PHE A 88 3.79 10.26 13.36
C PHE A 88 3.72 11.69 12.79
N SER A 89 4.83 12.43 12.81
CA SER A 89 4.91 13.77 12.18
C SER A 89 4.65 13.69 10.68
N HIS A 90 5.21 12.68 9.99
CA HIS A 90 4.99 12.46 8.56
C HIS A 90 3.51 12.19 8.24
N PHE A 91 2.87 11.27 8.97
CA PHE A 91 1.45 10.96 8.75
C PHE A 91 0.52 12.13 9.10
N GLY A 92 0.89 12.94 10.09
CA GLY A 92 0.21 14.20 10.35
C GLY A 92 0.34 15.19 9.17
N ARG A 93 1.54 15.30 8.58
CA ARG A 93 1.75 16.10 7.35
C ARG A 93 0.95 15.55 6.18
N LEU A 94 0.99 14.23 5.95
CA LEU A 94 0.19 13.58 4.90
C LEU A 94 -1.30 13.95 5.01
N LEU A 95 -1.87 13.82 6.20
CA LEU A 95 -3.29 14.13 6.43
C LEU A 95 -3.61 15.59 6.05
N VAL A 96 -2.86 16.57 6.57
CA VAL A 96 -3.15 17.98 6.34
C VAL A 96 -2.85 18.39 4.89
N VAL A 97 -1.82 17.80 4.27
CA VAL A 97 -1.50 18.00 2.85
C VAL A 97 -2.60 17.45 1.95
N LEU A 98 -3.17 16.27 2.25
CA LEU A 98 -4.29 15.72 1.49
C LEU A 98 -5.51 16.65 1.54
N LEU A 99 -5.81 17.23 2.72
CA LEU A 99 -6.86 18.24 2.85
C LEU A 99 -6.56 19.51 2.03
N LYS A 100 -5.29 19.92 1.94
CA LYS A 100 -4.87 21.05 1.07
C LYS A 100 -5.04 20.70 -0.40
N PHE A 101 -4.55 19.53 -0.83
CA PHE A 101 -4.66 19.05 -2.22
C PHE A 101 -6.11 18.96 -2.69
N SER A 102 -7.05 18.56 -1.82
CA SER A 102 -8.49 18.52 -2.15
C SER A 102 -9.08 19.88 -2.58
N THR A 103 -8.36 20.97 -2.34
CA THR A 103 -8.78 22.35 -2.67
C THR A 103 -7.93 23.01 -3.75
N MET A 104 -6.89 22.34 -4.24
CA MET A 104 -5.96 22.87 -5.25
C MET A 104 -6.48 22.64 -6.65
N ARG A 105 -6.13 23.54 -7.56
CA ARG A 105 -6.36 23.32 -9.00
C ARG A 105 -5.34 22.31 -9.54
N PRO A 106 -5.67 21.55 -10.59
CA PRO A 106 -4.75 20.60 -11.21
C PRO A 106 -3.35 21.16 -11.49
N ALA A 107 -3.26 22.37 -12.06
CA ALA A 107 -1.98 23.00 -12.35
C ALA A 107 -1.14 23.28 -11.08
N ASP A 108 -1.79 23.66 -9.98
CA ASP A 108 -1.12 23.93 -8.70
C ASP A 108 -0.64 22.61 -8.04
N MET A 109 -1.39 21.50 -8.21
CA MET A 109 -0.96 20.17 -7.77
C MET A 109 0.30 19.73 -8.52
N LEU A 110 0.30 19.84 -9.85
CA LEU A 110 1.43 19.47 -10.70
C LEU A 110 2.68 20.31 -10.40
N ALA A 111 2.52 21.61 -10.12
CA ALA A 111 3.63 22.49 -9.76
C ALA A 111 4.35 22.07 -8.45
N CYS A 112 3.71 21.24 -7.62
CA CYS A 112 4.30 20.68 -6.40
C CYS A 112 5.04 19.37 -6.62
N VAL A 113 5.02 18.77 -7.82
CA VAL A 113 5.52 17.42 -8.05
C VAL A 113 6.64 17.41 -9.09
N GLU A 114 7.72 16.71 -8.76
CA GLU A 114 8.76 16.29 -9.69
C GLU A 114 8.51 14.83 -10.05
N PHE A 115 8.76 14.47 -11.31
CA PHE A 115 8.57 13.11 -11.79
C PHE A 115 9.91 12.44 -12.08
N GLU A 116 9.97 11.12 -11.85
CA GLU A 116 11.12 10.28 -12.16
C GLU A 116 10.61 8.95 -12.71
N GLY A 117 11.06 8.55 -13.92
CA GLY A 117 10.71 7.27 -14.53
C GLY A 117 9.32 7.23 -15.18
N GLU A 118 8.73 8.37 -15.58
CA GLU A 118 7.41 8.42 -16.26
C GLU A 118 7.40 7.57 -17.53
N GLU A 119 8.51 7.53 -18.26
CA GLU A 119 8.68 6.71 -19.47
C GLU A 119 8.44 5.23 -19.22
N ARG A 120 8.69 4.73 -17.99
CA ARG A 120 8.51 3.32 -17.62
C ARG A 120 7.04 2.94 -17.58
N VAL A 121 6.19 3.79 -17.00
CA VAL A 121 4.75 3.53 -16.96
C VAL A 121 4.11 3.76 -18.33
N VAL A 122 4.58 4.73 -19.11
CA VAL A 122 4.16 4.94 -20.51
C VAL A 122 4.49 3.70 -21.36
N HIS A 123 5.71 3.16 -21.21
CA HIS A 123 6.11 1.93 -21.89
C HIS A 123 5.27 0.72 -21.44
N ALA A 124 4.94 0.64 -20.16
CA ALA A 124 4.05 -0.40 -19.64
C ALA A 124 2.65 -0.33 -20.28
N HIS A 125 2.07 0.86 -20.38
CA HIS A 125 0.77 1.09 -21.04
C HIS A 125 0.79 0.73 -22.55
N ALA A 126 1.91 1.02 -23.23
CA ALA A 126 2.06 0.72 -24.66
C ALA A 126 1.96 -0.78 -24.97
N GLN A 127 2.06 -1.67 -23.97
CA GLN A 127 1.87 -3.11 -24.14
C GLN A 127 0.39 -3.51 -24.36
N GLY A 128 -0.58 -2.60 -24.12
CA GLY A 128 -2.00 -2.81 -24.40
C GLY A 128 -2.71 -3.83 -23.49
N ARG A 129 -2.15 -4.09 -22.27
CA ARG A 129 -2.68 -5.07 -21.29
C ARG A 129 -3.15 -4.43 -19.99
N GLY A 130 -3.27 -3.09 -19.96
CA GLY A 130 -3.41 -2.31 -18.74
C GLY A 130 -2.14 -2.33 -17.90
N VAL A 131 -2.14 -1.61 -16.78
CA VAL A 131 -1.00 -1.54 -15.86
C VAL A 131 -1.46 -1.76 -14.43
N LEU A 132 -0.76 -2.60 -13.70
CA LEU A 132 -0.93 -2.76 -12.27
C LEU A 132 0.10 -1.89 -11.56
N LEU A 133 -0.36 -0.82 -10.92
CA LEU A 133 0.49 0.03 -10.08
C LEU A 133 0.42 -0.45 -8.64
N PHE A 134 1.53 -0.40 -7.91
CA PHE A 134 1.49 -0.66 -6.49
C PHE A 134 2.40 0.25 -5.67
N THR A 135 2.01 0.39 -4.42
CA THR A 135 2.81 1.05 -3.37
C THR A 135 2.46 0.44 -2.01
N GLY A 136 3.00 0.98 -0.93
CA GLY A 136 2.56 0.72 0.44
C GLY A 136 1.92 1.97 1.06
N HIS A 137 1.51 1.89 2.33
CA HIS A 137 1.20 3.06 3.15
C HIS A 137 2.51 3.81 3.48
N PHE A 138 3.15 4.31 2.43
CA PHE A 138 4.48 4.89 2.40
C PHE A 138 4.47 6.24 1.68
N GLY A 139 5.19 7.22 2.23
CA GLY A 139 5.27 8.56 1.66
C GLY A 139 3.89 9.22 1.53
N PHE A 140 3.65 9.86 0.41
CA PHE A 140 2.37 10.55 0.12
C PHE A 140 1.51 9.75 -0.87
N TRP A 141 1.25 8.48 -0.59
CA TRP A 141 0.57 7.55 -1.51
C TRP A 141 -0.81 8.02 -2.03
N GLU A 142 -1.58 8.78 -1.28
CA GLU A 142 -2.87 9.31 -1.75
C GLU A 142 -2.69 10.34 -2.88
N ILE A 143 -1.55 11.05 -2.90
CA ILE A 143 -1.22 12.01 -3.95
C ILE A 143 -0.85 11.30 -5.26
N ASN A 144 -0.25 10.11 -5.19
CA ASN A 144 0.12 9.34 -6.37
C ASN A 144 -1.05 9.20 -7.35
N ALA A 145 -2.22 8.80 -6.86
CA ALA A 145 -3.39 8.60 -7.71
C ALA A 145 -3.89 9.91 -8.34
N LEU A 146 -3.93 11.01 -7.55
CA LEU A 146 -4.38 12.32 -8.05
C LEU A 146 -3.46 12.83 -9.15
N VAL A 147 -2.15 12.76 -8.93
CA VAL A 147 -1.15 13.32 -9.83
C VAL A 147 -0.96 12.44 -11.07
N HIS A 148 -0.95 11.11 -10.93
CA HIS A 148 -0.90 10.19 -12.06
C HIS A 148 -2.03 10.45 -13.05
N ALA A 149 -3.25 10.68 -12.54
CA ALA A 149 -4.41 10.95 -13.37
C ALA A 149 -4.30 12.26 -14.17
N LEU A 150 -3.50 13.22 -13.70
CA LEU A 150 -3.29 14.51 -14.37
C LEU A 150 -2.17 14.48 -15.40
N THR A 151 -1.25 13.50 -15.34
CA THR A 151 -0.06 13.44 -16.20
C THR A 151 -0.09 12.27 -17.19
N ILE A 152 -0.61 11.14 -16.79
CA ILE A 152 -0.62 9.93 -17.61
C ILE A 152 -2.06 9.62 -18.05
N GLU A 153 -2.87 9.09 -17.14
CA GLU A 153 -4.29 8.78 -17.36
C GLU A 153 -5.02 8.55 -16.02
N PRO A 154 -6.36 8.69 -15.98
CA PRO A 154 -7.14 8.29 -14.83
C PRO A 154 -6.99 6.80 -14.54
N MET A 155 -6.83 6.45 -13.24
CA MET A 155 -6.69 5.07 -12.79
C MET A 155 -7.85 4.63 -11.90
N SER A 156 -7.96 3.32 -11.69
CA SER A 156 -8.82 2.73 -10.67
C SER A 156 -8.02 2.47 -9.40
N VAL A 157 -8.48 2.97 -8.25
CA VAL A 157 -7.84 2.71 -6.94
C VAL A 157 -8.67 1.74 -6.13
N LEU A 158 -8.04 0.72 -5.54
CA LEU A 158 -8.72 -0.17 -4.62
C LEU A 158 -8.81 0.48 -3.24
N ALA A 159 -10.01 0.56 -2.68
CA ALA A 159 -10.25 1.16 -1.38
C ALA A 159 -11.30 0.41 -0.56
N ARG A 160 -11.23 0.62 0.76
CA ARG A 160 -12.28 0.24 1.69
C ARG A 160 -13.17 1.46 1.97
N PRO A 161 -14.51 1.30 2.05
CA PRO A 161 -15.40 2.39 2.49
C PRO A 161 -15.03 2.85 3.90
N LEU A 162 -15.18 4.15 4.17
CA LEU A 162 -15.10 4.70 5.52
C LEU A 162 -16.41 4.43 6.28
N ASP A 163 -16.31 4.33 7.60
CA ASP A 163 -17.46 4.07 8.47
C ASP A 163 -18.44 5.27 8.50
N ASN A 164 -17.93 6.49 8.39
CA ASN A 164 -18.75 7.69 8.24
C ASN A 164 -19.07 7.92 6.76
N PRO A 165 -20.36 7.80 6.32
CA PRO A 165 -20.73 7.93 4.92
C PRO A 165 -20.43 9.31 4.34
N LEU A 166 -20.57 10.38 5.11
CA LEU A 166 -20.30 11.75 4.64
C LEU A 166 -18.80 11.99 4.40
N LEU A 167 -17.92 11.43 5.24
CA LEU A 167 -16.48 11.48 5.03
C LEU A 167 -16.06 10.54 3.91
N HIS A 168 -16.77 9.43 3.73
CA HIS A 168 -16.57 8.52 2.61
C HIS A 168 -16.84 9.25 1.28
N ASP A 169 -17.99 9.89 1.14
CA ASP A 169 -18.37 10.63 -0.07
C ASP A 169 -17.39 11.80 -0.34
N LEU A 170 -16.95 12.48 0.71
CA LEU A 170 -15.95 13.54 0.61
C LEU A 170 -14.61 13.01 0.05
N LEU A 171 -14.07 11.93 0.63
CA LEU A 171 -12.81 11.33 0.17
C LEU A 171 -12.94 10.77 -1.26
N GLU A 172 -14.09 10.15 -1.57
CA GLU A 172 -14.35 9.65 -2.92
C GLU A 172 -14.42 10.80 -3.94
N SER A 173 -15.04 11.93 -3.57
CA SER A 173 -15.07 13.13 -4.42
C SER A 173 -13.67 13.67 -4.70
N VAL A 174 -12.77 13.66 -3.70
CA VAL A 174 -11.36 14.05 -3.86
C VAL A 174 -10.66 13.10 -4.83
N ARG A 175 -10.78 11.79 -4.64
CA ARG A 175 -10.16 10.79 -5.53
C ARG A 175 -10.67 10.89 -6.97
N ARG A 176 -11.95 11.21 -7.15
CA ARG A 176 -12.58 11.41 -8.48
C ARG A 176 -12.30 12.76 -9.11
N SER A 177 -11.82 13.74 -8.37
CA SER A 177 -11.63 15.11 -8.87
C SER A 177 -10.67 15.21 -10.06
N THR A 178 -9.80 14.22 -10.24
CA THR A 178 -8.87 14.11 -11.37
C THR A 178 -9.25 13.01 -12.37
N GLY A 179 -10.49 12.49 -12.28
CA GLY A 179 -11.00 11.46 -13.22
C GLY A 179 -10.84 10.03 -12.71
N ASN A 180 -10.18 9.79 -11.58
CA ASN A 180 -10.00 8.44 -11.02
C ASN A 180 -11.32 7.77 -10.66
N SER A 181 -11.32 6.45 -10.69
CA SER A 181 -12.42 5.62 -10.19
C SER A 181 -12.01 4.85 -8.93
N VAL A 182 -13.01 4.46 -8.12
CA VAL A 182 -12.76 3.69 -6.90
C VAL A 182 -13.39 2.30 -7.04
N ILE A 183 -12.58 1.28 -6.79
CA ILE A 183 -13.02 -0.12 -6.78
C ILE A 183 -13.10 -0.59 -5.32
N TYR A 184 -14.32 -0.90 -4.86
CA TYR A 184 -14.55 -1.47 -3.53
C TYR A 184 -14.48 -2.99 -3.55
N ARG A 185 -14.11 -3.60 -2.40
CA ARG A 185 -13.82 -5.03 -2.22
C ARG A 185 -14.85 -5.98 -2.86
N ARG A 186 -16.17 -5.68 -2.75
CA ARG A 186 -17.21 -6.53 -3.32
C ARG A 186 -17.17 -6.53 -4.85
N GLY A 187 -16.83 -7.67 -5.46
CA GLY A 187 -16.70 -7.82 -6.91
C GLY A 187 -15.48 -7.10 -7.50
N ALA A 188 -14.47 -6.80 -6.68
CA ALA A 188 -13.24 -6.09 -7.09
C ALA A 188 -12.56 -6.78 -8.26
N ILE A 189 -12.33 -8.09 -8.20
CA ILE A 189 -11.60 -8.86 -9.23
C ILE A 189 -12.19 -8.64 -10.62
N ARG A 190 -13.52 -8.74 -10.77
CA ARG A 190 -14.19 -8.53 -12.08
C ARG A 190 -14.02 -7.11 -12.61
N ARG A 191 -14.00 -6.09 -11.71
CA ARG A 191 -13.82 -4.69 -12.11
C ARG A 191 -12.37 -4.41 -12.49
N VAL A 192 -11.43 -4.99 -11.76
CA VAL A 192 -9.99 -4.91 -12.09
C VAL A 192 -9.73 -5.54 -13.47
N LEU A 193 -10.23 -6.75 -13.70
CA LEU A 193 -10.06 -7.41 -15.02
C LEU A 193 -10.63 -6.56 -16.16
N ARG A 194 -11.84 -6.00 -16.00
CA ARG A 194 -12.41 -5.10 -17.02
C ARG A 194 -11.57 -3.83 -17.25
N ALA A 195 -11.00 -3.26 -16.18
CA ALA A 195 -10.14 -2.09 -16.30
C ALA A 195 -8.86 -2.43 -17.08
N LEU A 196 -8.22 -3.56 -16.76
CA LEU A 196 -7.04 -4.05 -17.49
C LEU A 196 -7.35 -4.40 -18.96
N GLU A 197 -8.48 -5.07 -19.23
CA GLU A 197 -8.96 -5.35 -20.59
C GLU A 197 -9.20 -4.07 -21.40
N ALA A 198 -9.61 -2.97 -20.73
CA ALA A 198 -9.75 -1.66 -21.35
C ALA A 198 -8.42 -0.86 -21.40
N ASN A 199 -7.29 -1.49 -21.10
CA ASN A 199 -5.95 -0.90 -21.03
C ASN A 199 -5.82 0.23 -20.01
N HIS A 200 -6.56 0.19 -18.87
CA HIS A 200 -6.46 1.18 -17.79
C HIS A 200 -5.53 0.72 -16.67
N ALA A 201 -5.01 1.71 -15.94
CA ALA A 201 -4.21 1.46 -14.75
C ALA A 201 -5.09 1.13 -13.52
N VAL A 202 -4.60 0.20 -12.68
CA VAL A 202 -5.22 -0.15 -11.40
C VAL A 202 -4.16 -0.12 -10.30
N ALA A 203 -4.42 0.65 -9.23
CA ALA A 203 -3.47 0.83 -8.14
C ALA A 203 -3.83 0.01 -6.89
N PHE A 204 -2.80 -0.58 -6.28
CA PHE A 204 -2.87 -1.43 -5.09
C PHE A 204 -1.98 -0.91 -3.96
N LEU A 205 -2.44 -1.09 -2.73
CA LEU A 205 -1.61 -1.03 -1.52
C LEU A 205 -1.37 -2.47 -1.06
N ILE A 206 -0.09 -2.88 -0.95
CA ILE A 206 0.26 -4.29 -0.74
C ILE A 206 0.74 -4.62 0.67
N ASP A 207 0.87 -3.67 1.56
CA ASP A 207 1.63 -3.74 2.79
C ASP A 207 0.82 -4.00 4.06
N GLN A 208 -0.48 -4.20 3.96
CA GLN A 208 -1.29 -4.56 5.13
C GLN A 208 -1.37 -6.07 5.32
N HIS A 209 -1.53 -6.48 6.60
CA HIS A 209 -1.81 -7.87 6.96
C HIS A 209 -3.13 -8.34 6.34
N MET A 210 -3.10 -9.48 5.68
CA MET A 210 -4.27 -10.10 5.05
C MET A 210 -4.71 -11.36 5.81
N GLN A 211 -6.01 -11.71 5.69
CA GLN A 211 -6.51 -12.97 6.21
C GLN A 211 -5.95 -14.15 5.42
N PRO A 212 -5.76 -15.33 6.03
CA PRO A 212 -5.12 -16.49 5.40
C PRO A 212 -5.74 -16.91 4.05
N THR A 213 -7.04 -16.72 3.86
CA THR A 213 -7.75 -17.08 2.62
C THR A 213 -7.33 -16.29 1.39
N ASP A 214 -6.82 -15.08 1.59
CA ASP A 214 -6.48 -14.13 0.51
C ASP A 214 -4.99 -13.74 0.55
N ALA A 215 -4.20 -14.45 1.36
CA ALA A 215 -2.80 -14.13 1.64
C ALA A 215 -1.84 -15.20 1.18
N VAL A 216 -0.64 -14.77 0.84
CA VAL A 216 0.57 -15.60 0.83
C VAL A 216 1.55 -15.06 1.86
N ASN A 217 2.31 -15.96 2.47
CA ASN A 217 3.38 -15.58 3.38
C ASN A 217 4.63 -15.25 2.56
N VAL A 218 5.12 -14.04 2.74
CA VAL A 218 6.39 -13.55 2.18
C VAL A 218 7.27 -13.03 3.29
N GLU A 219 8.54 -12.86 3.03
CA GLU A 219 9.45 -12.22 3.95
C GLU A 219 9.34 -10.69 3.82
N PHE A 220 9.24 -10.00 4.95
CA PHE A 220 9.33 -8.55 5.05
C PHE A 220 10.14 -8.20 6.29
N PHE A 221 11.32 -7.63 6.10
CA PHE A 221 12.35 -7.45 7.15
C PHE A 221 12.77 -8.76 7.80
N ASN A 222 13.01 -9.80 7.01
CA ASN A 222 13.35 -11.17 7.44
C ASN A 222 12.34 -11.76 8.43
N ARG A 223 11.06 -11.40 8.29
CA ARG A 223 9.96 -11.90 9.10
C ARG A 223 8.78 -12.29 8.21
N PRO A 224 8.10 -13.41 8.48
CA PRO A 224 6.94 -13.81 7.69
C PRO A 224 5.83 -12.77 7.84
N ALA A 225 5.27 -12.39 6.71
CA ALA A 225 4.24 -11.38 6.63
C ALA A 225 3.14 -11.82 5.66
N ALA A 226 1.94 -12.06 6.18
CA ALA A 226 0.77 -12.38 5.38
C ALA A 226 0.43 -11.19 4.46
N THR A 227 0.60 -11.38 3.15
CA THR A 227 0.50 -10.32 2.12
C THR A 227 -0.54 -10.71 1.10
N THR A 228 -1.27 -9.73 0.55
CA THR A 228 -2.26 -9.99 -0.51
C THR A 228 -1.62 -10.66 -1.72
N SER A 229 -2.20 -11.78 -2.15
CA SER A 229 -1.82 -12.48 -3.39
C SER A 229 -2.45 -11.85 -4.64
N ALA A 230 -3.42 -10.95 -4.48
CA ALA A 230 -4.28 -10.47 -5.56
C ALA A 230 -3.48 -9.76 -6.68
N LEU A 231 -2.48 -8.95 -6.34
CA LEU A 231 -1.65 -8.25 -7.33
C LEU A 231 -0.91 -9.25 -8.23
N ALA A 232 -0.19 -10.20 -7.62
CA ALA A 232 0.58 -11.21 -8.34
C ALA A 232 -0.33 -12.13 -9.17
N ALA A 233 -1.44 -12.61 -8.59
CA ALA A 233 -2.39 -13.47 -9.30
C ALA A 233 -3.03 -12.77 -10.52
N LEU A 234 -3.39 -11.49 -10.40
CA LEU A 234 -3.91 -10.70 -11.52
C LEU A 234 -2.84 -10.48 -12.59
N ALA A 235 -1.62 -10.13 -12.21
CA ALA A 235 -0.51 -9.93 -13.13
C ALA A 235 -0.20 -11.20 -13.93
N LEU A 236 -0.04 -12.34 -13.26
CA LEU A 236 0.22 -13.64 -13.93
C LEU A 236 -0.93 -14.08 -14.83
N ARG A 237 -2.17 -13.79 -14.46
CA ARG A 237 -3.35 -14.14 -15.24
C ARG A 237 -3.50 -13.28 -16.50
N THR A 238 -3.21 -11.97 -16.41
CA THR A 238 -3.49 -11.01 -17.50
C THR A 238 -2.25 -10.65 -18.32
N GLY A 239 -1.06 -10.93 -17.78
CA GLY A 239 0.20 -10.46 -18.32
C GLY A 239 0.38 -8.94 -18.20
N ALA A 240 -0.45 -8.25 -17.42
CA ALA A 240 -0.30 -6.81 -17.19
C ALA A 240 1.00 -6.52 -16.43
N PRO A 241 1.81 -5.55 -16.87
CA PRO A 241 3.03 -5.15 -16.19
C PRO A 241 2.71 -4.58 -14.79
N VAL A 242 3.59 -4.87 -13.83
CA VAL A 242 3.47 -4.45 -12.43
C VAL A 242 4.51 -3.38 -12.14
N VAL A 243 4.10 -2.13 -12.00
CA VAL A 243 5.00 -0.98 -11.82
C VAL A 243 4.85 -0.41 -10.40
N PRO A 244 5.94 -0.40 -9.61
CA PRO A 244 5.95 0.25 -8.30
C PRO A 244 5.92 1.78 -8.44
N VAL A 245 5.18 2.48 -7.57
CA VAL A 245 5.11 3.94 -7.56
C VAL A 245 5.19 4.50 -6.14
N PHE A 246 6.07 5.49 -5.94
CA PHE A 246 6.31 6.09 -4.62
C PHE A 246 6.30 7.61 -4.71
N ALA A 247 5.66 8.28 -3.73
CA ALA A 247 5.72 9.73 -3.58
C ALA A 247 6.58 10.13 -2.37
N LEU A 248 7.76 10.65 -2.63
CA LEU A 248 8.72 11.08 -1.63
C LEU A 248 8.56 12.56 -1.32
N PRO A 249 8.54 12.97 -0.04
CA PRO A 249 8.53 14.38 0.31
C PRO A 249 9.85 15.05 -0.05
N LEU A 250 9.75 16.26 -0.59
CA LEU A 250 10.87 17.15 -0.87
C LEU A 250 10.77 18.43 -0.02
N PRO A 251 11.87 19.20 0.13
CA PRO A 251 11.83 20.49 0.81
C PRO A 251 10.80 21.44 0.23
N GLY A 252 10.21 22.28 1.07
CA GLY A 252 9.25 23.31 0.65
C GLY A 252 7.84 22.82 0.35
N GLY A 253 7.51 21.56 0.65
CA GLY A 253 6.19 20.97 0.40
C GLY A 253 6.01 20.50 -1.04
N ARG A 254 7.11 20.20 -1.69
CA ARG A 254 7.15 19.51 -2.98
C ARG A 254 7.26 18.02 -2.77
N PHE A 255 7.03 17.25 -3.83
CA PHE A 255 7.08 15.80 -3.81
C PHE A 255 7.82 15.31 -5.04
N ARG A 256 8.48 14.16 -4.92
CA ARG A 256 9.00 13.41 -6.06
C ARG A 256 8.17 12.15 -6.22
N MET A 257 7.51 12.01 -7.34
CA MET A 257 6.82 10.81 -7.74
C MET A 257 7.74 9.95 -8.58
N VAL A 258 8.09 8.78 -8.05
CA VAL A 258 9.01 7.84 -8.69
C VAL A 258 8.20 6.67 -9.23
N TYR A 259 8.29 6.42 -10.52
CA TYR A 259 7.87 5.16 -11.14
C TYR A 259 9.09 4.28 -11.30
N GLU A 260 9.11 3.15 -10.60
CA GLU A 260 10.20 2.18 -10.72
C GLU A 260 10.08 1.33 -11.99
N HIS A 261 11.10 0.55 -12.30
CA HIS A 261 11.01 -0.47 -13.34
C HIS A 261 9.93 -1.48 -13.00
N ALA A 262 9.25 -1.99 -14.03
CA ALA A 262 8.29 -3.07 -13.84
C ALA A 262 8.97 -4.27 -13.15
N VAL A 263 8.28 -4.85 -12.17
CA VAL A 263 8.78 -6.04 -11.48
C VAL A 263 8.62 -7.24 -12.42
N GLU A 264 9.72 -7.90 -12.73
CA GLU A 264 9.73 -9.07 -13.60
C GLU A 264 8.95 -10.23 -12.97
N PRO A 265 8.00 -10.85 -13.70
CA PRO A 265 7.29 -12.02 -13.22
C PRO A 265 8.25 -13.22 -13.06
N PRO A 266 7.93 -14.20 -12.21
CA PRO A 266 8.67 -15.45 -12.15
C PRO A 266 8.56 -16.24 -13.46
N GLY A 267 9.44 -17.22 -13.65
CA GLY A 267 9.46 -18.07 -14.85
C GLY A 267 8.17 -18.86 -15.06
N ALA A 268 7.86 -19.14 -16.30
CA ALA A 268 6.69 -19.97 -16.65
C ALA A 268 6.88 -21.40 -16.07
N GLY A 269 5.87 -21.88 -15.34
CA GLY A 269 5.88 -23.22 -14.73
C GLY A 269 6.37 -23.27 -13.28
N ASP A 270 6.66 -22.13 -12.65
CA ASP A 270 6.95 -22.07 -11.22
C ASP A 270 5.68 -22.37 -10.41
N GLU A 271 5.71 -23.45 -9.62
CA GLU A 271 4.58 -23.87 -8.79
C GLU A 271 4.22 -22.81 -7.73
N ASP A 272 5.20 -22.01 -7.29
CA ASP A 272 5.06 -20.97 -6.30
C ASP A 272 5.00 -19.54 -6.91
N ALA A 273 4.72 -19.43 -8.22
CA ALA A 273 4.78 -18.17 -8.97
C ALA A 273 4.08 -16.97 -8.28
N ILE A 274 2.91 -17.20 -7.67
CA ILE A 274 2.17 -16.13 -6.96
C ILE A 274 2.95 -15.67 -5.73
N ARG A 275 3.51 -16.59 -4.95
CA ARG A 275 4.29 -16.25 -3.75
C ARG A 275 5.58 -15.54 -4.14
N GLU A 276 6.30 -16.07 -5.12
CA GLU A 276 7.54 -15.49 -5.61
C GLU A 276 7.34 -14.08 -6.17
N PHE A 277 6.28 -13.86 -6.97
CA PHE A 277 5.99 -12.54 -7.51
C PHE A 277 5.57 -11.56 -6.41
N THR A 278 4.79 -12.03 -5.42
CA THR A 278 4.42 -11.22 -4.26
C THR A 278 5.67 -10.85 -3.45
N GLN A 279 6.65 -11.77 -3.32
CA GLN A 279 7.92 -11.51 -2.65
C GLN A 279 8.69 -10.40 -3.37
N ARG A 280 8.90 -10.51 -4.69
CA ARG A 280 9.61 -9.49 -5.47
C ARG A 280 8.97 -8.10 -5.34
N CYS A 281 7.64 -8.01 -5.37
CA CYS A 281 6.94 -6.74 -5.13
C CYS A 281 7.16 -6.22 -3.70
N THR A 282 7.18 -7.12 -2.72
CA THR A 282 7.43 -6.79 -1.31
C THR A 282 8.87 -6.32 -1.10
N ASP A 283 9.85 -6.93 -1.78
CA ASP A 283 11.27 -6.54 -1.71
C ASP A 283 11.50 -5.12 -2.21
N VAL A 284 10.82 -4.72 -3.29
CA VAL A 284 10.88 -3.33 -3.78
C VAL A 284 10.33 -2.35 -2.73
N LEU A 285 9.20 -2.67 -2.11
CA LEU A 285 8.67 -1.84 -1.03
C LEU A 285 9.62 -1.80 0.18
N GLU A 286 10.18 -2.95 0.58
CA GLU A 286 11.12 -3.03 1.70
C GLU A 286 12.37 -2.17 1.45
N MET A 287 12.90 -2.16 0.24
CA MET A 287 14.03 -1.30 -0.16
C MET A 287 13.73 0.18 0.14
N TYR A 288 12.53 0.66 -0.22
CA TYR A 288 12.12 2.02 0.07
C TYR A 288 11.94 2.28 1.57
N VAL A 289 11.33 1.35 2.30
CA VAL A 289 11.13 1.48 3.76
C VAL A 289 12.47 1.44 4.50
N ARG A 290 13.44 0.66 4.05
CA ARG A 290 14.81 0.65 4.61
C ARG A 290 15.52 1.98 4.41
N ARG A 291 15.34 2.59 3.24
CA ARG A 291 15.98 3.87 2.88
C ARG A 291 15.34 5.07 3.59
N TYR A 292 14.01 5.04 3.77
CA TYR A 292 13.21 6.13 4.35
C TYR A 292 12.24 5.58 5.40
N PRO A 293 12.74 5.05 6.53
CA PRO A 293 11.91 4.33 7.48
C PRO A 293 10.82 5.20 8.13
N GLU A 294 11.04 6.51 8.27
CA GLU A 294 10.04 7.43 8.82
C GLU A 294 8.81 7.63 7.93
N LEU A 295 8.88 7.20 6.67
CA LEU A 295 7.80 7.39 5.70
C LEU A 295 6.80 6.23 5.64
N TRP A 296 7.03 5.12 6.36
CA TRP A 296 6.13 3.96 6.35
C TRP A 296 5.26 3.87 7.60
N LEU A 297 4.08 3.23 7.46
CA LEU A 297 3.05 3.11 8.51
C LEU A 297 3.41 2.06 9.57
N TRP A 298 4.39 2.35 10.44
CA TRP A 298 4.79 1.46 11.54
C TRP A 298 3.71 1.21 12.59
N MET A 299 2.64 2.00 12.62
CA MET A 299 1.51 1.88 13.53
C MET A 299 0.54 0.76 13.17
N HIS A 300 0.77 0.02 12.09
CA HIS A 300 -0.03 -1.12 11.66
C HIS A 300 0.53 -2.44 12.20
N ARG A 301 -0.36 -3.42 12.51
CA ARG A 301 0.03 -4.78 12.95
C ARG A 301 0.40 -5.64 11.75
N ARG A 302 1.50 -5.33 11.08
CA ARG A 302 1.95 -6.02 9.87
C ARG A 302 2.27 -7.49 10.11
N TRP A 303 2.88 -7.80 11.26
CA TRP A 303 3.29 -9.15 11.66
C TRP A 303 2.38 -9.70 12.75
N ARG A 304 1.07 -9.71 12.49
CA ARG A 304 0.05 -10.07 13.49
C ARG A 304 0.18 -11.50 13.99
N ASP A 305 0.56 -12.41 13.10
CA ASP A 305 0.57 -13.86 13.35
C ASP A 305 1.96 -14.38 13.76
N VAL A 306 2.93 -13.48 13.93
CA VAL A 306 4.30 -13.82 14.34
C VAL A 306 4.50 -13.47 15.81
N PRO A 307 4.83 -14.44 16.69
CA PRO A 307 5.17 -14.19 18.08
C PRO A 307 6.35 -13.21 18.21
N ASP A 308 6.31 -12.40 19.28
CA ASP A 308 7.40 -11.45 19.56
C ASP A 308 8.67 -12.25 19.88
N GLY A 309 9.72 -12.10 19.06
CA GLY A 309 11.03 -12.72 19.25
C GLY A 309 11.41 -13.85 18.28
N GLU A 310 10.50 -14.33 17.44
CA GLU A 310 10.83 -15.35 16.43
C GLU A 310 11.29 -14.72 15.12
N THR A 311 12.55 -14.99 14.76
CA THR A 311 13.09 -14.84 13.40
C THR A 311 12.92 -16.14 12.62
N VAL A 312 12.67 -16.04 11.32
CA VAL A 312 12.23 -17.09 10.38
C VAL A 312 13.17 -18.29 10.23
N ARG A 313 14.32 -18.35 10.90
CA ARG A 313 15.26 -19.48 10.79
C ARG A 313 14.70 -20.79 11.34
N GLY A 314 13.51 -21.20 10.96
CA GLY A 314 12.95 -22.49 11.37
C GLY A 314 11.48 -22.71 11.01
N MET A 315 10.77 -21.73 10.45
CA MET A 315 9.32 -21.81 10.21
C MET A 315 8.91 -22.40 8.86
N PHE A 316 9.83 -22.50 7.91
CA PHE A 316 9.56 -23.19 6.64
C PHE A 316 10.38 -24.47 6.59
N PRO A 317 9.76 -25.66 6.40
CA PRO A 317 10.54 -26.83 6.07
C PRO A 317 11.29 -26.53 4.78
N ALA A 318 12.60 -26.71 4.82
CA ALA A 318 13.40 -26.70 3.62
C ALA A 318 12.77 -27.69 2.63
N ALA A 319 12.57 -27.26 1.39
CA ALA A 319 12.24 -28.17 0.30
C ALA A 319 13.48 -29.04 0.03
N THR A 320 13.69 -30.02 0.88
CA THR A 320 14.71 -31.05 0.70
C THR A 320 14.00 -32.37 0.43
N GLY A 321 13.86 -32.66 -0.85
CA GLY A 321 13.83 -34.03 -1.31
C GLY A 321 15.22 -34.66 -1.08
N GLU A 322 15.50 -35.07 0.12
CA GLU A 322 16.50 -36.09 0.43
C GLU A 322 15.78 -37.15 1.26
N GLN A 323 15.30 -38.17 0.56
CA GLN A 323 14.94 -39.45 1.15
C GLN A 323 16.25 -40.05 1.72
N HIS A 324 16.42 -40.00 3.03
CA HIS A 324 17.32 -40.90 3.73
C HIS A 324 16.77 -42.30 3.56
N ILE A 325 17.40 -43.07 2.66
CA ILE A 325 17.34 -44.52 2.67
C ILE A 325 18.15 -44.96 3.91
N THR A 326 17.44 -45.34 4.94
CA THR A 326 18.06 -46.01 6.09
C THR A 326 18.32 -47.45 5.68
N ASP A 327 19.62 -47.81 5.59
CA ASP A 327 20.12 -49.18 5.59
C ASP A 327 19.83 -49.84 6.95
N GLU A 328 18.65 -50.45 7.11
CA GLU A 328 18.32 -51.41 8.16
C GLU A 328 17.43 -52.48 7.56
N ASP A 329 18.01 -53.42 6.79
CA ASP A 329 17.43 -54.76 6.53
C ASP A 329 18.50 -55.71 5.95
N GLU A 330 19.63 -55.84 6.64
CA GLU A 330 20.54 -56.98 6.43
C GLU A 330 21.14 -57.49 7.76
N GLN A 331 20.29 -58.04 8.63
CA GLN A 331 20.73 -59.00 9.64
C GLN A 331 19.52 -59.77 10.18
N GLY A 332 19.31 -60.97 9.68
CA GLY A 332 18.37 -61.87 10.32
C GLY A 332 17.79 -62.98 9.46
N ARG A 333 18.64 -63.79 8.81
CA ARG A 333 18.31 -65.22 8.49
C ARG A 333 19.59 -66.05 8.35
N GLY A 334 20.06 -66.48 9.47
CA GLY A 334 21.05 -67.53 9.54
C GLY A 334 20.79 -68.33 10.80
N GLY A 335 20.28 -69.58 10.65
CA GLY A 335 20.30 -70.55 11.73
C GLY A 335 19.01 -71.38 11.87
N ALA A 336 18.95 -72.51 11.21
CA ALA A 336 18.65 -73.81 11.79
C ALA A 336 18.26 -74.79 10.70
N GLN A 337 19.13 -75.81 10.60
CA GLN A 337 18.94 -77.16 10.05
C GLN A 337 18.58 -77.27 8.57
#